data_b214f5598fe00ce73f41adffd54bb057
#
_entry.id   b214f5598fe00ce73f41adffd54bb057
#
_cell.length_a   1.000
_cell.length_b   1.000
_cell.length_c   1.000
_cell.angle_alpha   90.00
_cell.angle_beta   90.00
_cell.angle_gamma   90.00
#
_symmetry.space_group_name_H-M   'P 1'
#
loop_
_entity.id
_entity.type
_entity.pdbx_description
1 polymer ?
#
loop_
_entity_poly.entity_id
_entity_poly.type
_entity_poly.pdbx_seq_one_letter_code
_entity_poly.pdbx_strand_id
1 'polypeptide(L)'
;MIATKAHRIKLAAQGRKVMEFGARRAHNFDAAYYGSRASYIGGVDSTATVYAGKKFGIPIVGTMAHSFVQSYPSEYEAFLAYAKNYPESCTVLLDTYDTINSGLQNAIRLEKEYLIPNGYKFKGIRIDSGDLAYLSK
;
A
#
# COMPACT_ATOMS: atom_id res chain seq x y z
N MET A 1 -12.10 -7.98 19.82
CA MET A 1 -11.44 -8.90 18.85
C MET A 1 -10.52 -8.18 17.86
N ILE A 2 -11.00 -7.20 17.06
CA ILE A 2 -10.15 -6.49 16.07
C ILE A 2 -8.97 -5.79 16.74
N ALA A 3 -9.19 -4.98 17.77
CA ALA A 3 -8.11 -4.31 18.50
C ALA A 3 -7.07 -5.28 19.07
N THR A 4 -7.51 -6.41 19.63
CA THR A 4 -6.61 -7.46 20.17
C THR A 4 -5.74 -8.08 19.06
N LYS A 5 -6.32 -8.36 17.89
CA LYS A 5 -5.57 -8.88 16.74
C LYS A 5 -4.58 -7.84 16.22
N ALA A 6 -5.02 -6.59 16.08
CA ALA A 6 -4.18 -5.47 15.64
C ALA A 6 -3.00 -5.25 16.59
N HIS A 7 -3.24 -5.32 17.91
CA HIS A 7 -2.17 -5.21 18.91
C HIS A 7 -1.12 -6.32 18.78
N ARG A 8 -1.57 -7.58 18.62
CA ARG A 8 -0.63 -8.69 18.39
C ARG A 8 0.20 -8.53 17.12
N ILE A 9 -0.41 -8.04 16.04
CA ILE A 9 0.30 -7.72 14.80
C ILE A 9 1.33 -6.62 15.04
N LYS A 10 0.95 -5.56 15.77
CA LYS A 10 1.85 -4.45 16.09
C LYS A 10 3.05 -4.89 16.93
N LEU A 11 2.85 -5.77 17.89
CA LEU A 11 3.96 -6.37 18.67
C LEU A 11 4.90 -7.18 17.76
N ALA A 12 4.33 -8.02 16.88
CA ALA A 12 5.12 -8.81 15.92
C ALA A 12 5.88 -7.94 14.90
N ALA A 13 5.40 -6.74 14.61
CA ALA A 13 6.04 -5.81 13.70
C ALA A 13 7.33 -5.16 14.25
N GLN A 14 7.63 -5.33 15.55
CA GLN A 14 8.90 -4.90 16.17
C GLN A 14 9.28 -3.45 15.83
N GLY A 15 8.36 -2.51 16.04
CA GLY A 15 8.54 -1.09 15.78
C GLY A 15 8.29 -0.63 14.33
N ARG A 16 8.11 -1.55 13.39
CA ARG A 16 7.73 -1.19 12.02
C ARG A 16 6.31 -0.63 11.96
N LYS A 17 6.06 0.24 10.99
CA LYS A 17 4.72 0.79 10.75
C LYS A 17 3.77 -0.30 10.27
N VAL A 18 2.57 -0.31 10.82
CA VAL A 18 1.47 -1.20 10.42
C VAL A 18 0.31 -0.34 9.95
N MET A 19 -0.24 -0.67 8.79
CA MET A 19 -1.33 0.07 8.16
C MET A 19 -2.56 -0.82 8.04
N GLU A 20 -3.74 -0.28 8.36
CA GLU A 20 -5.01 -0.98 8.24
C GLU A 20 -5.58 -0.80 6.81
N PHE A 21 -5.78 -1.91 6.07
CA PHE A 21 -6.31 -1.95 4.70
C PHE A 21 -7.48 -2.93 4.55
N GLY A 22 -8.18 -3.23 5.63
CA GLY A 22 -9.19 -4.30 5.70
C GLY A 22 -10.60 -3.92 5.25
N ALA A 23 -10.87 -2.64 4.94
CA ALA A 23 -12.22 -2.15 4.68
C ALA A 23 -13.00 -2.96 3.63
N ARG A 24 -12.36 -3.34 2.51
CA ARG A 24 -12.99 -4.14 1.43
C ARG A 24 -13.37 -5.57 1.84
N ARG A 25 -12.91 -6.04 2.98
CA ARG A 25 -13.18 -7.38 3.53
C ARG A 25 -14.10 -7.34 4.74
N ALA A 26 -14.57 -6.16 5.12
CA ALA A 26 -15.56 -6.00 6.18
C ALA A 26 -16.97 -6.36 5.69
N HIS A 27 -17.85 -6.76 6.60
CA HIS A 27 -19.19 -7.21 6.25
C HIS A 27 -20.09 -6.07 5.74
N ASN A 28 -19.84 -4.84 6.19
CA ASN A 28 -20.57 -3.65 5.76
C ASN A 28 -19.76 -2.39 6.05
N PHE A 29 -20.34 -1.22 5.75
CA PHE A 29 -19.72 0.08 5.99
C PHE A 29 -19.35 0.29 7.46
N ASP A 30 -20.25 0.00 8.40
CA ASP A 30 -20.00 0.20 9.83
C ASP A 30 -18.88 -0.72 10.33
N ALA A 31 -18.84 -1.97 9.88
CA ALA A 31 -17.78 -2.90 10.22
C ALA A 31 -16.40 -2.42 9.71
N ALA A 32 -16.33 -1.85 8.51
CA ALA A 32 -15.11 -1.27 7.96
C ALA A 32 -14.63 -0.08 8.80
N TYR A 33 -15.51 0.82 9.06
CA TYR A 33 -15.25 2.08 9.70
C TYR A 33 -14.90 1.93 11.21
N TYR A 34 -15.68 1.14 11.98
CA TYR A 34 -15.35 0.83 13.35
C TYR A 34 -14.18 -0.15 13.48
N GLY A 35 -13.98 -1.02 12.49
CA GLY A 35 -12.82 -1.89 12.40
C GLY A 35 -11.51 -1.11 12.29
N SER A 36 -11.49 -0.05 11.48
CA SER A 36 -10.35 0.87 11.36
C SER A 36 -10.03 1.56 12.70
N ARG A 37 -11.07 2.07 13.39
CA ARG A 37 -10.92 2.65 14.73
C ARG A 37 -10.39 1.64 15.75
N ALA A 38 -10.95 0.44 15.77
CA ALA A 38 -10.51 -0.62 16.67
C ALA A 38 -9.04 -1.03 16.41
N SER A 39 -8.63 -1.08 15.15
CA SER A 39 -7.24 -1.35 14.76
C SER A 39 -6.30 -0.26 15.26
N TYR A 40 -6.68 1.01 15.12
CA TYR A 40 -5.90 2.14 15.62
C TYR A 40 -5.76 2.12 17.15
N ILE A 41 -6.83 1.80 17.89
CA ILE A 41 -6.77 1.58 19.35
C ILE A 41 -5.81 0.43 19.68
N GLY A 42 -5.73 -0.61 18.84
CA GLY A 42 -4.77 -1.71 18.96
C GLY A 42 -3.32 -1.36 18.67
N GLY A 43 -3.05 -0.10 18.24
CA GLY A 43 -1.69 0.39 17.99
C GLY A 43 -1.27 0.41 16.52
N VAL A 44 -2.18 0.16 15.58
CA VAL A 44 -1.93 0.33 14.13
C VAL A 44 -1.74 1.82 13.82
N ASP A 45 -0.79 2.16 12.98
CA ASP A 45 -0.32 3.55 12.80
C ASP A 45 -1.23 4.39 11.89
N SER A 46 -1.97 3.76 10.98
CA SER A 46 -2.77 4.47 9.97
C SER A 46 -3.82 3.57 9.33
N THR A 47 -4.75 4.17 8.57
CA THR A 47 -5.80 3.45 7.85
C THR A 47 -5.94 3.93 6.41
N ALA A 48 -6.34 3.05 5.50
CA ALA A 48 -6.77 3.40 4.16
C ALA A 48 -8.26 3.81 4.10
N THR A 49 -9.00 3.64 5.18
CA THR A 49 -10.43 4.01 5.25
C THR A 49 -10.57 5.51 5.52
N VAL A 50 -10.64 6.32 4.45
CA VAL A 50 -10.65 7.78 4.51
C VAL A 50 -11.72 8.33 5.46
N TYR A 51 -12.92 7.76 5.43
CA TYR A 51 -14.00 8.19 6.31
C TYR A 51 -13.67 7.98 7.80
N ALA A 52 -13.05 6.85 8.15
CA ALA A 52 -12.60 6.59 9.52
C ALA A 52 -11.49 7.56 9.93
N GLY A 53 -10.54 7.83 9.03
CA GLY A 53 -9.49 8.81 9.25
C GLY A 53 -10.06 10.20 9.56
N LYS A 54 -10.98 10.67 8.73
CA LYS A 54 -11.65 11.97 8.92
C LYS A 54 -12.42 12.04 10.25
N LYS A 55 -13.18 11.00 10.59
CA LYS A 55 -14.06 11.01 11.75
C LYS A 55 -13.33 10.81 13.08
N PHE A 56 -12.29 9.98 13.12
CA PHE A 56 -11.58 9.62 14.34
C PHE A 56 -10.19 10.23 14.47
N GLY A 57 -9.77 11.07 13.53
CA GLY A 57 -8.43 11.66 13.54
C GLY A 57 -7.31 10.65 13.31
N ILE A 58 -7.57 9.54 12.60
CA ILE A 58 -6.57 8.52 12.30
C ILE A 58 -5.77 8.96 11.07
N PRO A 59 -4.43 8.88 11.07
CA PRO A 59 -3.63 9.17 9.89
C PRO A 59 -4.07 8.33 8.69
N ILE A 60 -4.27 8.99 7.54
CA ILE A 60 -4.72 8.34 6.31
C ILE A 60 -3.51 7.99 5.47
N VAL A 61 -3.48 6.78 4.94
CA VAL A 61 -2.44 6.30 4.04
C VAL A 61 -3.05 5.41 2.97
N GLY A 62 -2.45 5.39 1.81
CA GLY A 62 -2.86 4.53 0.71
C GLY A 62 -1.76 4.40 -0.33
N THR A 63 -1.95 3.47 -1.25
CA THR A 63 -1.11 3.27 -2.43
C THR A 63 -2.03 3.01 -3.62
N MET A 64 -1.46 2.86 -4.83
CA MET A 64 -2.23 2.44 -6.00
C MET A 64 -2.91 1.07 -5.77
N ALA A 65 -4.03 0.83 -6.42
CA ALA A 65 -4.71 -0.46 -6.45
C ALA A 65 -4.32 -1.26 -7.72
N HIS A 66 -4.51 -2.58 -7.70
CA HIS A 66 -4.33 -3.41 -8.91
C HIS A 66 -5.22 -2.92 -10.06
N SER A 67 -6.46 -2.51 -9.78
CA SER A 67 -7.38 -1.95 -10.78
C SER A 67 -6.85 -0.67 -11.43
N PHE A 68 -6.07 0.14 -10.73
CA PHE A 68 -5.39 1.29 -11.32
C PHE A 68 -4.36 0.82 -12.35
N VAL A 69 -3.53 -0.16 -12.01
CA VAL A 69 -2.56 -0.72 -12.96
C VAL A 69 -3.25 -1.29 -14.19
N GLN A 70 -4.32 -2.06 -13.98
CA GLN A 70 -5.10 -2.68 -15.05
C GLN A 70 -5.88 -1.70 -15.93
N SER A 71 -6.06 -0.45 -15.52
CA SER A 71 -6.73 0.59 -16.31
C SER A 71 -5.83 1.25 -17.37
N TYR A 72 -4.54 0.91 -17.38
CA TYR A 72 -3.57 1.40 -18.36
C TYR A 72 -3.23 0.33 -19.38
N PRO A 73 -2.77 0.72 -20.60
CA PRO A 73 -2.37 -0.23 -21.62
C PRO A 73 -1.20 -1.14 -21.22
N SER A 74 -0.33 -0.66 -20.33
CA SER A 74 0.78 -1.43 -19.76
C SER A 74 1.04 -1.08 -18.31
N GLU A 75 1.64 -2.00 -17.57
CA GLU A 75 2.06 -1.79 -16.18
C GLU A 75 3.06 -0.64 -16.05
N TYR A 76 3.99 -0.52 -16.99
CA TYR A 76 4.95 0.59 -17.02
C TYR A 76 4.27 1.95 -17.15
N GLU A 77 3.27 2.08 -18.03
CA GLU A 77 2.53 3.32 -18.20
C GLU A 77 1.74 3.70 -16.95
N ALA A 78 1.16 2.73 -16.26
CA ALA A 78 0.52 2.96 -14.97
C ALA A 78 1.50 3.48 -13.93
N PHE A 79 2.67 2.85 -13.83
CA PHE A 79 3.71 3.28 -12.90
C PHE A 79 4.24 4.68 -13.23
N LEU A 80 4.45 4.97 -14.51
CA LEU A 80 4.89 6.30 -14.96
C LEU A 80 3.83 7.37 -14.67
N ALA A 81 2.55 7.09 -14.92
CA ALA A 81 1.47 8.01 -14.61
C ALA A 81 1.38 8.29 -13.10
N TYR A 82 1.56 7.26 -12.27
CA TYR A 82 1.58 7.43 -10.82
C TYR A 82 2.79 8.26 -10.37
N ALA A 83 3.99 7.96 -10.87
CA ALA A 83 5.21 8.67 -10.53
C ALA A 83 5.16 10.17 -10.92
N LYS A 84 4.53 10.50 -12.04
CA LYS A 84 4.33 11.90 -12.46
C LYS A 84 3.46 12.70 -11.48
N ASN A 85 2.48 12.05 -10.85
CA ASN A 85 1.58 12.70 -9.88
C ASN A 85 2.14 12.70 -8.45
N TYR A 86 2.94 11.70 -8.09
CA TYR A 86 3.46 11.50 -6.74
C TYR A 86 4.97 11.20 -6.72
N PRO A 87 5.82 12.06 -7.30
CA PRO A 87 7.23 11.74 -7.49
C PRO A 87 8.00 11.57 -6.17
N GLU A 88 7.71 12.41 -5.16
CA GLU A 88 8.39 12.35 -3.87
C GLU A 88 7.92 11.21 -2.96
N SER A 89 6.75 10.65 -3.23
CA SER A 89 6.15 9.56 -2.45
C SER A 89 5.87 8.31 -3.29
N CYS A 90 6.57 8.16 -4.41
CA CYS A 90 6.34 7.09 -5.36
C CYS A 90 6.53 5.72 -4.71
N THR A 91 5.43 4.97 -4.63
CA THR A 91 5.38 3.57 -4.16
C THR A 91 4.51 2.79 -5.13
N VAL A 92 5.10 1.83 -5.85
CA VAL A 92 4.41 1.05 -6.87
C VAL A 92 4.08 -0.36 -6.40
N LEU A 93 2.98 -0.91 -6.92
CA LEU A 93 2.45 -2.22 -6.60
C LEU A 93 2.91 -3.22 -7.65
N LEU A 94 3.76 -4.19 -7.25
CA LEU A 94 4.50 -5.04 -8.18
C LEU A 94 3.75 -6.30 -8.63
N ASP A 95 2.77 -6.74 -7.87
CA ASP A 95 2.16 -8.08 -8.01
C ASP A 95 0.82 -8.08 -8.77
N THR A 96 0.62 -7.10 -9.66
CA THR A 96 -0.60 -7.06 -10.49
C THR A 96 -0.64 -8.22 -11.49
N TYR A 97 0.50 -8.55 -12.10
CA TYR A 97 0.64 -9.64 -13.08
C TYR A 97 1.68 -10.67 -12.63
N ASP A 98 2.95 -10.33 -12.67
CA ASP A 98 4.07 -11.15 -12.20
C ASP A 98 5.05 -10.25 -11.45
N THR A 99 5.24 -10.52 -10.16
CA THR A 99 6.04 -9.68 -9.28
C THR A 99 7.49 -9.51 -9.76
N ILE A 100 8.13 -10.59 -10.17
CA ILE A 100 9.57 -10.61 -10.52
C ILE A 100 9.78 -10.29 -11.99
N ASN A 101 9.01 -10.96 -12.88
CA ASN A 101 9.27 -10.87 -14.32
C ASN A 101 8.59 -9.67 -14.98
N SER A 102 7.63 -9.02 -14.31
CA SER A 102 6.94 -7.83 -14.81
C SER A 102 7.07 -6.65 -13.85
N GLY A 103 6.46 -6.69 -12.69
CA GLY A 103 6.38 -5.56 -11.76
C GLY A 103 7.74 -5.00 -11.36
N LEU A 104 8.65 -5.86 -10.92
CA LEU A 104 10.00 -5.44 -10.54
C LEU A 104 10.79 -4.87 -11.73
N GLN A 105 10.69 -5.49 -12.89
CA GLN A 105 11.39 -5.01 -14.09
C GLN A 105 10.88 -3.63 -14.53
N ASN A 106 9.57 -3.43 -14.53
CA ASN A 106 8.96 -2.14 -14.85
C ASN A 106 9.27 -1.08 -13.79
N ALA A 107 9.36 -1.44 -12.51
CA ALA A 107 9.78 -0.53 -11.45
C ALA A 107 11.25 -0.08 -11.64
N ILE A 108 12.16 -1.02 -11.88
CA ILE A 108 13.58 -0.70 -12.17
C ILE A 108 13.70 0.20 -13.40
N ARG A 109 12.94 -0.09 -14.43
CA ARG A 109 12.87 0.74 -15.64
C ARG A 109 12.40 2.16 -15.33
N LEU A 110 11.30 2.30 -14.56
CA LEU A 110 10.78 3.60 -14.15
C LEU A 110 11.80 4.41 -13.35
N GLU A 111 12.53 3.77 -12.45
CA GLU A 111 13.56 4.45 -11.67
C GLU A 111 14.65 5.02 -12.57
N LYS A 112 15.17 4.21 -13.49
CA LYS A 112 16.25 4.60 -14.41
C LYS A 112 15.82 5.63 -15.45
N GLU A 113 14.61 5.49 -16.02
CA GLU A 113 14.17 6.32 -17.14
C GLU A 113 13.46 7.61 -16.68
N TYR A 114 12.86 7.62 -15.49
CA TYR A 114 12.08 8.77 -15.05
C TYR A 114 12.51 9.33 -13.69
N LEU A 115 12.57 8.52 -12.63
CA LEU A 115 12.78 9.07 -11.29
C LEU A 115 14.17 9.66 -11.13
N ILE A 116 15.24 8.92 -11.39
CA ILE A 116 16.63 9.38 -11.27
C ILE A 116 16.90 10.61 -12.15
N PRO A 117 16.55 10.62 -13.45
CA PRO A 117 16.79 11.80 -14.29
C PRO A 117 16.08 13.07 -13.82
N ASN A 118 14.97 12.94 -13.10
CA ASN A 118 14.23 14.07 -12.55
C ASN A 118 14.58 14.38 -11.07
N GLY A 119 15.63 13.76 -10.51
CA GLY A 119 16.09 14.00 -9.15
C GLY A 119 15.27 13.31 -8.06
N TYR A 120 14.44 12.35 -8.43
CA TYR A 120 13.60 11.55 -7.51
C TYR A 120 14.16 10.14 -7.33
N LYS A 121 13.58 9.40 -6.37
CA LYS A 121 13.82 7.98 -6.14
C LYS A 121 12.57 7.32 -5.57
N PHE A 122 12.46 6.02 -5.67
CA PHE A 122 11.38 5.31 -5.03
C PHE A 122 11.33 5.57 -3.52
N LYS A 123 10.12 5.77 -3.02
CA LYS A 123 9.83 5.71 -1.58
C LYS A 123 9.76 4.28 -1.09
N GLY A 124 9.28 3.39 -1.93
CA GLY A 124 9.16 1.96 -1.65
C GLY A 124 8.46 1.21 -2.77
N ILE A 125 8.38 -0.09 -2.58
CA ILE A 125 7.58 -1.01 -3.39
C ILE A 125 6.57 -1.71 -2.50
N ARG A 126 5.45 -2.18 -3.09
CA ARG A 126 4.41 -2.94 -2.40
C ARG A 126 4.24 -4.31 -3.05
N ILE A 127 4.15 -5.32 -2.21
CA ILE A 127 3.78 -6.70 -2.60
C ILE A 127 2.57 -7.09 -1.76
N ASP A 128 1.47 -7.49 -2.39
CA ASP A 128 0.16 -7.72 -1.76
C ASP A 128 -0.29 -9.19 -1.83
N SER A 129 0.44 -10.05 -2.54
CA SER A 129 0.09 -11.46 -2.77
C SER A 129 1.32 -12.36 -2.93
N GLY A 130 1.08 -13.67 -3.01
CA GLY A 130 2.14 -14.68 -3.12
C GLY A 130 2.83 -14.98 -1.79
N ASP A 131 3.99 -15.64 -1.87
CA ASP A 131 4.86 -15.88 -0.71
C ASP A 131 5.65 -14.60 -0.41
N LEU A 132 5.10 -13.75 0.48
CA LEU A 132 5.71 -12.48 0.82
C LEU A 132 7.09 -12.64 1.47
N ALA A 133 7.33 -13.72 2.20
CA ALA A 133 8.63 -13.97 2.82
C ALA A 133 9.71 -14.29 1.79
N TYR A 134 9.35 -14.97 0.72
CA TYR A 134 10.25 -15.24 -0.42
C TYR A 134 10.43 -14.00 -1.29
N LEU A 135 9.33 -13.35 -1.70
CA LEU A 135 9.34 -12.21 -2.64
C LEU A 135 10.00 -10.95 -2.07
N SER A 136 10.14 -10.84 -0.74
CA SER A 136 10.74 -9.67 -0.08
C SER A 136 12.26 -9.78 0.13
N LYS A 137 12.87 -10.88 -0.27
CA LYS A 137 14.32 -11.10 -0.19
C LYS A 137 15.03 -10.66 -1.45
#